data_707e1085083f26a0e0d242db8907d317
#
_entry.id   707e1085083f26a0e0d242db8907d317
#
_cell.length_a   1.000
_cell.length_b   1.000
_cell.length_c   1.000
_cell.angle_alpha   90.00
_cell.angle_beta   90.00
_cell.angle_gamma   90.00
#
_symmetry.space_group_name_H-M   'P 1'
#
loop_
_entity.id
_entity.type
_entity.pdbx_description
1 polymer ?
#
loop_
_entity_poly.entity_id
_entity_poly.type
_entity_poly.pdbx_seq_one_letter_code
_entity_poly.pdbx_strand_id
1 'polypeptide(L)'
;MTNAEKLTLAKHACHIRMGVIEGTHSAKCGHPGGSLDIAEVLSYLYFVDMNVDPENPKAPDRDRLVLSKGHAAPGLYAALAERGYFPVEDLKTLRKIGSYLQGHPNMNTVPGVDMSTGSLGQGISAACGMALGAKLKQQPVSVYAIVGDGEVEEGECWEAFMFASHYKLSNLCVFLDRNHLQIDGTTETVMDSHPLEEKLKAFNFNVLTINGHDYDAIESAIKAFHAENDKPTCIILDTIKGKGVSCMENAVEWHGKGPNDEEYAIAMQELNAAYAALEEEDK
;
A
#
# COMPACT_ATOMS: atom_id res chain seq x y z
N MET A 1 -16.84 -6.65 10.23
CA MET A 1 -16.93 -5.20 10.62
C MET A 1 -18.38 -4.74 10.61
N THR A 2 -18.74 -3.74 11.40
CA THR A 2 -20.05 -3.05 11.31
C THR A 2 -20.07 -2.10 10.10
N ASN A 3 -21.27 -1.72 9.64
CA ASN A 3 -21.39 -0.75 8.55
C ASN A 3 -20.77 0.61 8.91
N ALA A 4 -20.91 1.08 10.15
CA ALA A 4 -20.32 2.33 10.61
C ALA A 4 -18.77 2.31 10.57
N GLU A 5 -18.14 1.20 10.97
CA GLU A 5 -16.69 1.03 10.85
C GLU A 5 -16.24 1.04 9.39
N LYS A 6 -16.96 0.36 8.49
CA LYS A 6 -16.66 0.37 7.05
C LYS A 6 -16.80 1.77 6.44
N LEU A 7 -17.85 2.50 6.80
CA LEU A 7 -18.05 3.89 6.35
C LEU A 7 -16.91 4.79 6.82
N THR A 8 -16.47 4.66 8.07
CA THR A 8 -15.33 5.42 8.60
C THR A 8 -14.06 5.13 7.79
N LEU A 9 -13.76 3.86 7.52
CA LEU A 9 -12.59 3.48 6.72
C LEU A 9 -12.69 3.94 5.27
N ALA A 10 -13.88 3.88 4.67
CA ALA A 10 -14.11 4.38 3.32
C ALA A 10 -13.87 5.90 3.23
N LYS A 11 -14.24 6.67 4.26
CA LYS A 11 -13.92 8.10 4.37
C LYS A 11 -12.41 8.32 4.43
N HIS A 12 -11.67 7.57 5.25
CA HIS A 12 -10.20 7.62 5.28
C HIS A 12 -9.58 7.26 3.92
N ALA A 13 -10.06 6.20 3.25
CA ALA A 13 -9.58 5.84 1.92
C ALA A 13 -9.85 6.95 0.89
N CYS A 14 -10.98 7.63 1.00
CA CYS A 14 -11.30 8.77 0.15
C CYS A 14 -10.34 9.95 0.39
N HIS A 15 -10.04 10.29 1.64
CA HIS A 15 -9.04 11.30 1.99
C HIS A 15 -7.63 10.91 1.50
N ILE A 16 -7.24 9.65 1.62
CA ILE A 16 -5.97 9.15 1.07
C ILE A 16 -5.93 9.40 -0.44
N ARG A 17 -6.98 9.07 -1.19
CA ARG A 17 -7.07 9.32 -2.64
C ARG A 17 -7.00 10.81 -2.97
N MET A 18 -7.71 11.67 -2.24
CA MET A 18 -7.59 13.12 -2.42
C MET A 18 -6.16 13.61 -2.20
N GLY A 19 -5.47 13.11 -1.16
CA GLY A 19 -4.07 13.41 -0.87
C GLY A 19 -3.11 12.97 -1.98
N VAL A 20 -3.36 11.80 -2.60
CA VAL A 20 -2.59 11.32 -3.76
C VAL A 20 -2.73 12.29 -4.94
N ILE A 21 -3.97 12.68 -5.26
CA ILE A 21 -4.27 13.60 -6.36
C ILE A 21 -3.66 14.98 -6.10
N GLU A 22 -3.83 15.52 -4.89
CA GLU A 22 -3.25 16.81 -4.49
C GLU A 22 -1.72 16.83 -4.64
N GLY A 23 -1.05 15.82 -4.09
CA GLY A 23 0.41 15.72 -4.12
C GLY A 23 0.96 15.57 -5.53
N THR A 24 0.40 14.66 -6.33
CA THR A 24 0.87 14.40 -7.70
C THR A 24 0.55 15.54 -8.66
N HIS A 25 -0.57 16.23 -8.48
CA HIS A 25 -0.92 17.45 -9.21
C HIS A 25 0.08 18.58 -8.87
N SER A 26 0.31 18.85 -7.57
CA SER A 26 1.22 19.91 -7.13
C SER A 26 2.66 19.68 -7.59
N ALA A 27 3.08 18.42 -7.70
CA ALA A 27 4.40 18.03 -8.20
C ALA A 27 4.48 18.04 -9.74
N LYS A 28 3.35 18.06 -10.45
CA LYS A 28 3.25 17.88 -11.90
C LYS A 28 3.87 16.55 -12.38
N CYS A 29 4.03 15.60 -11.48
CA CYS A 29 4.57 14.25 -11.74
C CYS A 29 4.28 13.34 -10.55
N GLY A 30 4.43 12.04 -10.75
CA GLY A 30 4.27 11.04 -9.69
C GLY A 30 3.52 9.82 -10.19
N HIS A 31 3.13 8.94 -9.28
CA HIS A 31 2.54 7.65 -9.61
C HIS A 31 1.15 7.54 -8.96
N PRO A 32 0.12 8.23 -9.47
CA PRO A 32 -1.20 8.17 -8.86
C PRO A 32 -1.85 6.80 -9.00
N GLY A 33 -1.72 6.13 -10.16
CA GLY A 33 -2.41 4.86 -10.44
C GLY A 33 -2.21 3.81 -9.36
N GLY A 34 -0.96 3.42 -9.11
CA GLY A 34 -0.61 2.42 -8.09
C GLY A 34 -0.60 2.96 -6.65
N SER A 35 -1.00 4.21 -6.43
CA SER A 35 -1.22 4.81 -5.11
C SER A 35 -2.70 4.81 -4.72
N LEU A 36 -3.59 5.00 -5.71
CA LEU A 36 -5.04 5.04 -5.53
C LEU A 36 -5.64 3.66 -5.25
N ASP A 37 -5.04 2.61 -5.81
CA ASP A 37 -5.53 1.22 -5.74
C ASP A 37 -5.36 0.56 -4.36
N ILE A 38 -4.43 1.05 -3.54
CA ILE A 38 -4.16 0.51 -2.19
C ILE A 38 -4.77 1.33 -1.05
N ALA A 39 -5.66 2.27 -1.34
CA ALA A 39 -6.21 3.17 -0.32
C ALA A 39 -7.01 2.43 0.76
N GLU A 40 -7.78 1.38 0.41
CA GLU A 40 -8.54 0.59 1.37
C GLU A 40 -7.63 -0.20 2.31
N VAL A 41 -6.59 -0.85 1.78
CA VAL A 41 -5.67 -1.60 2.63
C VAL A 41 -4.86 -0.67 3.53
N LEU A 42 -4.44 0.49 3.03
CA LEU A 42 -3.76 1.49 3.85
C LEU A 42 -4.67 2.04 4.95
N SER A 43 -5.94 2.37 4.64
CA SER A 43 -6.87 2.84 5.65
C SER A 43 -7.12 1.77 6.72
N TYR A 44 -7.31 0.51 6.33
CA TYR A 44 -7.51 -0.58 7.29
C TYR A 44 -6.28 -0.78 8.19
N LEU A 45 -5.10 -0.83 7.61
CA LEU A 45 -3.85 -1.02 8.37
C LEU A 45 -3.61 0.09 9.38
N TYR A 46 -3.67 1.35 8.97
CA TYR A 46 -3.33 2.48 9.85
C TYR A 46 -4.41 2.85 10.86
N PHE A 47 -5.68 2.51 10.61
CA PHE A 47 -6.78 2.92 11.48
C PHE A 47 -7.43 1.78 12.28
N VAL A 48 -7.13 0.50 11.94
CA VAL A 48 -7.72 -0.65 12.64
C VAL A 48 -6.67 -1.63 13.13
N ASP A 49 -5.73 -2.06 12.28
CA ASP A 49 -4.95 -3.25 12.55
C ASP A 49 -3.58 -2.97 13.18
N MET A 50 -2.80 -2.06 12.61
CA MET A 50 -1.41 -1.82 13.04
C MET A 50 -1.33 -1.13 14.41
N ASN A 51 -0.46 -1.66 15.27
CA ASN A 51 -0.03 -0.97 16.48
C ASN A 51 0.96 0.16 16.11
N VAL A 52 0.43 1.35 15.86
CA VAL A 52 1.21 2.55 15.48
C VAL A 52 0.68 3.79 16.19
N ASP A 53 1.61 4.66 16.58
CA ASP A 53 1.32 5.93 17.24
C ASP A 53 2.06 7.08 16.52
N PRO A 54 1.34 8.03 15.90
CA PRO A 54 1.95 9.19 15.24
C PRO A 54 2.80 10.07 16.18
N GLU A 55 2.44 10.14 17.48
CA GLU A 55 3.21 10.91 18.47
C GLU A 55 4.50 10.20 18.89
N ASN A 56 4.58 8.88 18.67
CA ASN A 56 5.78 8.09 18.94
C ASN A 56 6.16 7.22 17.71
N PRO A 57 6.53 7.84 16.58
CA PRO A 57 6.77 7.14 15.32
C PRO A 57 7.98 6.20 15.33
N LYS A 58 8.76 6.20 16.40
CA LYS A 58 9.96 5.36 16.58
C LYS A 58 9.82 4.33 17.68
N ALA A 59 8.61 4.11 18.22
CA ALA A 59 8.37 3.07 19.23
C ALA A 59 8.94 1.73 18.76
N PRO A 60 9.74 1.03 19.59
CA PRO A 60 10.44 -0.18 19.17
C PRO A 60 9.50 -1.37 18.93
N ASP A 61 8.37 -1.38 19.61
CA ASP A 61 7.35 -2.43 19.62
C ASP A 61 6.18 -2.17 18.65
N ARG A 62 6.24 -1.08 17.87
CA ARG A 62 5.24 -0.80 16.85
C ARG A 62 5.36 -1.74 15.66
N ASP A 63 4.26 -1.98 14.97
CA ASP A 63 4.25 -2.67 13.70
C ASP A 63 4.99 -1.89 12.60
N ARG A 64 5.34 -2.55 11.52
CA ARG A 64 6.10 -1.99 10.41
C ARG A 64 5.37 -2.17 9.10
N LEU A 65 5.35 -1.12 8.27
CA LEU A 65 4.88 -1.18 6.89
C LEU A 65 6.00 -0.82 5.92
N VAL A 66 6.36 -1.73 5.05
CA VAL A 66 7.30 -1.51 3.95
C VAL A 66 6.52 -1.42 2.63
N LEU A 67 6.43 -0.23 2.06
CA LEU A 67 5.90 -0.05 0.72
C LEU A 67 7.00 -0.44 -0.29
N SER A 68 7.03 -1.73 -0.70
CA SER A 68 8.06 -2.27 -1.60
C SER A 68 7.95 -1.66 -3.00
N LYS A 69 6.73 -1.55 -3.55
CA LYS A 69 6.46 -0.73 -4.75
C LYS A 69 6.60 0.77 -4.42
N GLY A 70 7.83 1.21 -4.17
CA GLY A 70 8.12 2.53 -3.60
C GLY A 70 7.65 3.71 -4.45
N HIS A 71 7.39 3.51 -5.73
CA HIS A 71 6.80 4.52 -6.59
C HIS A 71 5.37 4.93 -6.14
N ALA A 72 4.63 4.05 -5.44
CA ALA A 72 3.34 4.37 -4.83
C ALA A 72 3.46 5.22 -3.53
N ALA A 73 4.61 5.86 -3.30
CA ALA A 73 4.84 6.78 -2.18
C ALA A 73 3.72 7.80 -1.95
N PRO A 74 3.07 8.40 -2.99
CA PRO A 74 1.96 9.32 -2.74
C PRO A 74 0.83 8.71 -1.91
N GLY A 75 0.51 7.42 -2.11
CA GLY A 75 -0.49 6.71 -1.30
C GLY A 75 -0.06 6.56 0.16
N LEU A 76 1.19 6.14 0.39
CA LEU A 76 1.73 6.02 1.75
C LEU A 76 1.79 7.38 2.45
N TYR A 77 2.24 8.43 1.77
CA TYR A 77 2.32 9.76 2.37
C TYR A 77 0.92 10.30 2.71
N ALA A 78 -0.06 10.10 1.84
CA ALA A 78 -1.42 10.50 2.10
C ALA A 78 -2.00 9.74 3.32
N ALA A 79 -1.74 8.44 3.46
CA ALA A 79 -2.16 7.64 4.61
C ALA A 79 -1.47 8.09 5.91
N LEU A 80 -0.17 8.40 5.86
CA LEU A 80 0.58 8.91 7.02
C LEU A 80 0.09 10.30 7.44
N ALA A 81 -0.18 11.20 6.49
CA ALA A 81 -0.73 12.51 6.78
C ALA A 81 -2.13 12.40 7.39
N GLU A 82 -3.02 11.58 6.80
CA GLU A 82 -4.37 11.32 7.31
C GLU A 82 -4.33 10.71 8.71
N ARG A 83 -3.33 9.85 9.00
CA ARG A 83 -3.13 9.26 10.34
C ARG A 83 -2.56 10.26 11.35
N GLY A 84 -2.03 11.42 10.90
CA GLY A 84 -1.53 12.48 11.75
C GLY A 84 -0.03 12.48 12.00
N TYR A 85 0.79 11.80 11.19
CA TYR A 85 2.25 11.84 11.30
C TYR A 85 2.85 13.18 10.90
N PHE A 86 2.18 13.91 10.01
CA PHE A 86 2.55 15.27 9.57
C PHE A 86 1.33 15.95 8.96
N PRO A 87 1.36 17.30 8.79
CA PRO A 87 0.23 18.05 8.24
C PRO A 87 -0.16 17.60 6.83
N VAL A 88 -1.45 17.48 6.55
CA VAL A 88 -2.00 17.10 5.22
C VAL A 88 -1.55 18.09 4.14
N GLU A 89 -1.41 19.38 4.51
CA GLU A 89 -0.98 20.44 3.60
C GLU A 89 0.41 20.20 3.03
N ASP A 90 1.28 19.46 3.73
CA ASP A 90 2.63 19.14 3.28
C ASP A 90 2.65 18.26 2.04
N LEU A 91 1.55 17.53 1.75
CA LEU A 91 1.40 16.75 0.52
C LEU A 91 1.62 17.60 -0.74
N LYS A 92 1.27 18.90 -0.69
CA LYS A 92 1.52 19.87 -1.77
C LYS A 92 3.00 20.13 -2.03
N THR A 93 3.87 19.66 -1.15
CA THR A 93 5.33 19.82 -1.30
C THR A 93 6.01 18.61 -1.94
N LEU A 94 5.23 17.57 -2.31
CA LEU A 94 5.74 16.35 -2.94
C LEU A 94 6.75 16.69 -4.05
N ARG A 95 7.94 16.05 -4.00
CA ARG A 95 9.03 16.18 -4.98
C ARG A 95 9.59 17.61 -5.16
N LYS A 96 9.16 18.59 -4.39
CA LYS A 96 9.75 19.95 -4.45
C LYS A 96 11.13 19.96 -3.80
N ILE A 97 12.01 20.82 -4.30
CA ILE A 97 13.35 21.01 -3.71
C ILE A 97 13.18 21.46 -2.26
N GLY A 98 13.89 20.80 -1.34
CA GLY A 98 13.82 21.08 0.09
C GLY A 98 12.67 20.40 0.84
N SER A 99 11.73 19.78 0.15
CA SER A 99 10.69 18.96 0.80
C SER A 99 11.27 17.64 1.32
N TYR A 100 10.76 17.17 2.44
CA TYR A 100 11.05 15.84 2.95
C TYR A 100 10.24 14.75 2.23
N LEU A 101 9.14 15.10 1.54
CA LEU A 101 8.30 14.20 0.76
C LEU A 101 8.89 14.01 -0.63
N GLN A 102 9.81 13.04 -0.73
CA GLN A 102 10.48 12.70 -1.97
C GLN A 102 9.63 11.79 -2.86
N GLY A 103 10.06 11.56 -4.11
CA GLY A 103 9.33 10.73 -5.07
C GLY A 103 9.21 9.25 -4.69
N HIS A 104 10.05 8.79 -3.78
CA HIS A 104 10.04 7.46 -3.18
C HIS A 104 10.17 7.59 -1.65
N PRO A 105 9.71 6.62 -0.85
CA PRO A 105 9.77 6.68 0.61
C PRO A 105 11.21 6.85 1.11
N ASN A 106 11.40 7.75 2.08
CA ASN A 106 12.69 7.94 2.75
C ASN A 106 12.51 7.86 4.27
N MET A 107 12.99 6.76 4.88
CA MET A 107 12.87 6.49 6.31
C MET A 107 13.64 7.48 7.21
N ASN A 108 14.59 8.21 6.64
CA ASN A 108 15.41 9.15 7.40
C ASN A 108 14.75 10.54 7.53
N THR A 109 13.79 10.86 6.66
CA THR A 109 13.22 12.21 6.58
C THR A 109 11.71 12.25 6.78
N VAL A 110 10.98 11.17 6.46
CA VAL A 110 9.52 11.14 6.55
C VAL A 110 9.09 10.40 7.80
N PRO A 111 8.39 11.07 8.75
CA PRO A 111 7.85 10.40 9.93
C PRO A 111 6.89 9.27 9.52
N GLY A 112 7.02 8.10 10.17
CA GLY A 112 6.16 6.95 9.91
C GLY A 112 6.61 6.05 8.75
N VAL A 113 7.60 6.47 7.93
CA VAL A 113 8.19 5.59 6.90
C VAL A 113 9.20 4.65 7.53
N ASP A 114 9.01 3.35 7.36
CA ASP A 114 9.83 2.30 7.94
C ASP A 114 11.05 1.91 7.12
N MET A 115 10.98 2.04 5.80
CA MET A 115 12.07 1.69 4.89
C MET A 115 12.10 2.62 3.69
N SER A 116 13.29 3.08 3.31
CA SER A 116 13.52 3.74 2.03
C SER A 116 13.44 2.69 0.92
N THR A 117 12.54 2.89 -0.04
CA THR A 117 12.29 1.97 -1.15
C THR A 117 12.27 2.71 -2.48
N GLY A 118 12.18 1.97 -3.60
CA GLY A 118 12.14 2.55 -4.94
C GLY A 118 12.79 1.64 -5.98
N SER A 119 13.83 0.92 -5.62
CA SER A 119 14.34 -0.20 -6.40
C SER A 119 13.44 -1.40 -6.15
N LEU A 120 12.70 -1.84 -7.17
CA LEU A 120 11.72 -2.92 -7.05
C LEU A 120 12.38 -4.22 -6.58
N GLY A 121 11.67 -5.00 -5.78
CA GLY A 121 12.14 -6.25 -5.18
C GLY A 121 12.93 -6.08 -3.88
N GLN A 122 13.58 -4.92 -3.62
CA GLN A 122 14.41 -4.74 -2.43
C GLN A 122 13.61 -4.47 -1.15
N GLY A 123 12.44 -3.84 -1.26
CA GLY A 123 11.61 -3.54 -0.11
C GLY A 123 11.14 -4.79 0.62
N ILE A 124 10.70 -5.79 -0.12
CA ILE A 124 10.27 -7.08 0.47
C ILE A 124 11.42 -7.81 1.18
N SER A 125 12.64 -7.74 0.66
CA SER A 125 13.83 -8.29 1.30
C SER A 125 14.11 -7.62 2.64
N ALA A 126 13.98 -6.27 2.70
CA ALA A 126 14.10 -5.52 3.95
C ALA A 126 12.99 -5.89 4.95
N ALA A 127 11.75 -6.05 4.50
CA ALA A 127 10.63 -6.50 5.34
C ALA A 127 10.88 -7.88 5.95
N CYS A 128 11.43 -8.82 5.17
CA CYS A 128 11.85 -10.13 5.68
C CYS A 128 12.90 -10.00 6.79
N GLY A 129 13.88 -9.10 6.62
CA GLY A 129 14.89 -8.82 7.65
C GLY A 129 14.29 -8.24 8.92
N MET A 130 13.31 -7.32 8.80
CA MET A 130 12.59 -6.76 9.95
C MET A 130 11.79 -7.83 10.68
N ALA A 131 11.05 -8.68 9.95
CA ALA A 131 10.27 -9.77 10.54
C ALA A 131 11.13 -10.78 11.26
N LEU A 132 12.27 -11.18 10.67
CA LEU A 132 13.23 -12.05 11.32
C LEU A 132 13.82 -11.41 12.59
N GLY A 133 14.19 -10.12 12.51
CA GLY A 133 14.73 -9.36 13.63
C GLY A 133 13.75 -9.30 14.81
N ALA A 134 12.47 -9.04 14.55
CA ALA A 134 11.42 -9.05 15.56
C ALA A 134 11.25 -10.45 16.18
N LYS A 135 11.22 -11.50 15.35
CA LYS A 135 11.11 -12.90 15.79
C LYS A 135 12.27 -13.31 16.67
N LEU A 136 13.51 -13.00 16.29
CA LEU A 136 14.72 -13.31 17.09
C LEU A 136 14.73 -12.58 18.45
N LYS A 137 14.18 -11.36 18.50
CA LYS A 137 14.03 -10.58 19.73
C LYS A 137 12.79 -10.94 20.53
N GLN A 138 11.97 -11.87 20.05
CA GLN A 138 10.68 -12.24 20.66
C GLN A 138 9.76 -11.02 20.87
N GLN A 139 9.77 -10.07 19.93
CA GLN A 139 8.89 -8.92 19.93
C GLN A 139 7.59 -9.26 19.22
N PRO A 140 6.41 -8.87 19.75
CA PRO A 140 5.12 -9.12 19.12
C PRO A 140 4.84 -8.08 18.02
N VAL A 141 5.74 -7.98 17.05
CA VAL A 141 5.69 -7.01 15.96
C VAL A 141 5.29 -7.70 14.67
N SER A 142 4.22 -7.25 14.07
CA SER A 142 3.83 -7.60 12.71
C SER A 142 4.57 -6.73 11.70
N VAL A 143 4.97 -7.34 10.60
CA VAL A 143 5.60 -6.63 9.47
C VAL A 143 4.73 -6.82 8.25
N TYR A 144 4.30 -5.72 7.66
CA TYR A 144 3.52 -5.67 6.44
C TYR A 144 4.39 -5.19 5.28
N ALA A 145 4.26 -5.82 4.13
CA ALA A 145 4.90 -5.36 2.90
C ALA A 145 3.86 -5.24 1.79
N ILE A 146 3.92 -4.17 1.00
CA ILE A 146 3.06 -4.03 -0.19
C ILE A 146 3.97 -4.11 -1.41
N VAL A 147 3.79 -5.16 -2.22
CA VAL A 147 4.49 -5.39 -3.49
C VAL A 147 3.52 -5.24 -4.66
N GLY A 148 4.01 -4.88 -5.83
CA GLY A 148 3.21 -4.85 -7.07
C GLY A 148 3.30 -6.16 -7.85
N ASP A 149 2.30 -6.45 -8.69
CA ASP A 149 2.29 -7.60 -9.59
C ASP A 149 3.40 -7.53 -10.66
N GLY A 150 3.71 -6.35 -11.17
CA GLY A 150 4.91 -6.14 -12.00
C GLY A 150 6.23 -6.17 -11.20
N GLU A 151 6.19 -5.82 -9.91
CA GLU A 151 7.39 -5.90 -9.06
C GLU A 151 7.85 -7.33 -8.83
N VAL A 152 6.94 -8.31 -8.75
CA VAL A 152 7.30 -9.72 -8.55
C VAL A 152 7.92 -10.38 -9.79
N GLU A 153 8.12 -9.65 -10.88
CA GLU A 153 8.98 -10.05 -11.99
C GLU A 153 10.47 -10.01 -11.61
N GLU A 154 10.84 -9.21 -10.59
CA GLU A 154 12.19 -9.17 -10.06
C GLU A 154 12.55 -10.47 -9.33
N GLY A 155 13.70 -11.06 -9.68
CA GLY A 155 14.19 -12.29 -9.05
C GLY A 155 14.35 -12.18 -7.53
N GLU A 156 14.72 -11.00 -7.04
CA GLU A 156 14.91 -10.72 -5.62
C GLU A 156 13.62 -10.92 -4.80
N CYS A 157 12.43 -10.71 -5.39
CA CYS A 157 11.17 -11.02 -4.71
C CYS A 157 11.08 -12.52 -4.37
N TRP A 158 11.44 -13.39 -5.31
CA TRP A 158 11.39 -14.84 -5.11
C TRP A 158 12.46 -15.33 -4.14
N GLU A 159 13.63 -14.70 -4.13
CA GLU A 159 14.67 -14.94 -3.13
C GLU A 159 14.17 -14.55 -1.73
N ALA A 160 13.49 -13.39 -1.58
CA ALA A 160 12.88 -12.96 -0.34
C ALA A 160 11.77 -13.92 0.12
N PHE A 161 10.93 -14.39 -0.79
CA PHE A 161 9.86 -15.35 -0.46
C PHE A 161 10.45 -16.69 0.01
N MET A 162 11.51 -17.19 -0.65
CA MET A 162 12.21 -18.39 -0.19
C MET A 162 12.78 -18.21 1.22
N PHE A 163 13.40 -17.06 1.49
CA PHE A 163 13.92 -16.70 2.80
C PHE A 163 12.81 -16.64 3.86
N ALA A 164 11.71 -15.94 3.57
CA ALA A 164 10.58 -15.81 4.50
C ALA A 164 9.99 -17.16 4.90
N SER A 165 9.84 -18.04 3.92
CA SER A 165 9.37 -19.41 4.13
C SER A 165 10.35 -20.24 4.95
N HIS A 166 11.65 -20.21 4.60
CA HIS A 166 12.70 -20.95 5.31
C HIS A 166 12.73 -20.61 6.80
N TYR A 167 12.66 -19.31 7.13
CA TYR A 167 12.67 -18.84 8.52
C TYR A 167 11.29 -18.82 9.17
N LYS A 168 10.25 -19.30 8.48
CA LYS A 168 8.88 -19.37 8.99
C LYS A 168 8.44 -18.04 9.58
N LEU A 169 8.51 -16.98 8.79
CA LEU A 169 8.20 -15.63 9.22
C LEU A 169 6.67 -15.44 9.29
N SER A 170 6.02 -16.09 10.27
CA SER A 170 4.57 -16.01 10.48
C SER A 170 4.10 -14.59 10.87
N ASN A 171 5.02 -13.72 11.28
CA ASN A 171 4.78 -12.31 11.54
C ASN A 171 4.98 -11.40 10.31
N LEU A 172 5.14 -11.98 9.11
CA LEU A 172 5.21 -11.25 7.85
C LEU A 172 3.93 -11.45 7.04
N CYS A 173 3.25 -10.35 6.73
CA CYS A 173 2.13 -10.29 5.80
C CYS A 173 2.54 -9.51 4.55
N VAL A 174 2.48 -10.16 3.40
CA VAL A 174 2.74 -9.54 2.09
C VAL A 174 1.41 -9.28 1.40
N PHE A 175 1.10 -8.02 1.11
CA PHE A 175 0.04 -7.65 0.20
C PHE A 175 0.62 -7.58 -1.21
N LEU A 176 0.14 -8.43 -2.12
CA LEU A 176 0.50 -8.40 -3.52
C LEU A 176 -0.63 -7.66 -4.26
N ASP A 177 -0.37 -6.42 -4.62
CA ASP A 177 -1.30 -5.59 -5.38
C ASP A 177 -1.33 -6.04 -6.84
N ARG A 178 -2.36 -6.82 -7.19
CA ARG A 178 -2.62 -7.31 -8.54
C ARG A 178 -3.57 -6.36 -9.25
N ASN A 179 -3.04 -5.30 -9.80
CA ASN A 179 -3.79 -4.31 -10.55
C ASN A 179 -3.73 -4.55 -12.07
N HIS A 180 -3.06 -5.63 -12.51
CA HIS A 180 -2.91 -6.11 -13.90
C HIS A 180 -2.16 -5.17 -14.84
N LEU A 181 -1.61 -4.05 -14.36
CA LEU A 181 -0.96 -3.06 -15.21
C LEU A 181 0.42 -2.68 -14.69
N GLN A 182 1.38 -2.62 -15.59
CA GLN A 182 2.70 -2.04 -15.35
C GLN A 182 2.96 -0.88 -16.34
N ILE A 183 4.17 -0.32 -16.35
CA ILE A 183 4.48 0.93 -17.06
C ILE A 183 4.24 0.85 -18.58
N ASP A 184 4.43 -0.33 -19.19
CA ASP A 184 4.41 -0.52 -20.65
C ASP A 184 3.16 -1.27 -21.16
N GLY A 185 2.25 -1.67 -20.27
CA GLY A 185 1.05 -2.43 -20.64
C GLY A 185 0.49 -3.29 -19.52
N THR A 186 -0.26 -4.33 -19.91
CA THR A 186 -0.73 -5.33 -18.93
C THR A 186 0.42 -6.24 -18.52
N THR A 187 0.40 -6.69 -17.26
CA THR A 187 1.42 -7.64 -16.76
C THR A 187 1.49 -8.89 -17.65
N GLU A 188 0.35 -9.41 -18.11
CA GLU A 188 0.30 -10.59 -18.99
C GLU A 188 0.98 -10.37 -20.36
N THR A 189 0.93 -9.15 -20.90
CA THR A 189 1.53 -8.86 -22.21
C THR A 189 2.99 -8.44 -22.14
N VAL A 190 3.42 -7.83 -21.03
CA VAL A 190 4.80 -7.37 -20.85
C VAL A 190 5.68 -8.49 -20.33
N MET A 191 5.30 -9.08 -19.19
CA MET A 191 5.98 -10.23 -18.58
C MET A 191 5.01 -10.99 -17.67
N ASP A 192 4.48 -12.09 -18.14
CA ASP A 192 3.48 -12.88 -17.40
C ASP A 192 4.08 -13.60 -16.20
N SER A 193 3.76 -13.10 -15.02
CA SER A 193 4.18 -13.71 -13.74
C SER A 193 3.20 -14.78 -13.23
N HIS A 194 2.09 -15.02 -13.91
CA HIS A 194 1.10 -16.04 -13.50
C HIS A 194 1.60 -17.49 -13.64
N PRO A 195 1.02 -18.45 -12.92
CA PRO A 195 0.03 -18.28 -11.84
C PRO A 195 0.69 -17.89 -10.51
N LEU A 196 0.32 -16.76 -9.93
CA LEU A 196 0.94 -16.24 -8.70
C LEU A 196 0.57 -17.06 -7.46
N GLU A 197 -0.70 -17.47 -7.35
CA GLU A 197 -1.20 -18.24 -6.20
C GLU A 197 -0.46 -19.57 -6.04
N GLU A 198 -0.29 -20.31 -7.12
CA GLU A 198 0.39 -21.60 -7.13
C GLU A 198 1.87 -21.46 -6.86
N LYS A 199 2.52 -20.45 -7.43
CA LYS A 199 3.93 -20.15 -7.17
C LYS A 199 4.16 -19.83 -5.70
N LEU A 200 3.36 -18.93 -5.10
CA LEU A 200 3.48 -18.56 -3.70
C LEU A 200 3.18 -19.75 -2.75
N LYS A 201 2.18 -20.59 -3.10
CA LYS A 201 1.91 -21.83 -2.36
C LYS A 201 3.09 -22.80 -2.45
N ALA A 202 3.77 -22.92 -3.62
CA ALA A 202 4.97 -23.72 -3.79
C ALA A 202 6.15 -23.19 -2.97
N PHE A 203 6.19 -21.87 -2.72
CA PHE A 203 7.11 -21.23 -1.76
C PHE A 203 6.65 -21.39 -0.30
N ASN A 204 5.61 -22.19 -0.03
CA ASN A 204 5.10 -22.50 1.31
C ASN A 204 4.52 -21.29 2.06
N PHE A 205 3.92 -20.33 1.34
CA PHE A 205 3.13 -19.26 1.93
C PHE A 205 1.70 -19.73 2.27
N ASN A 206 1.09 -19.13 3.29
CA ASN A 206 -0.36 -19.05 3.42
C ASN A 206 -0.85 -18.02 2.40
N VAL A 207 -1.66 -18.44 1.40
CA VAL A 207 -2.05 -17.57 0.27
C VAL A 207 -3.55 -17.37 0.27
N LEU A 208 -3.95 -16.11 0.25
CA LEU A 208 -5.34 -15.67 0.15
C LEU A 208 -5.48 -14.73 -1.04
N THR A 209 -6.53 -14.87 -1.83
CA THR A 209 -6.87 -13.93 -2.92
C THR A 209 -8.20 -13.28 -2.60
N ILE A 210 -8.25 -11.95 -2.60
CA ILE A 210 -9.43 -11.18 -2.23
C ILE A 210 -9.63 -9.99 -3.17
N ASN A 211 -10.85 -9.44 -3.18
CA ASN A 211 -11.09 -8.11 -3.71
C ASN A 211 -10.43 -7.08 -2.78
N GLY A 212 -9.42 -6.36 -3.27
CA GLY A 212 -8.66 -5.37 -2.50
C GLY A 212 -9.45 -4.10 -2.13
N HIS A 213 -10.68 -3.95 -2.63
CA HIS A 213 -11.58 -2.85 -2.33
C HIS A 213 -12.75 -3.24 -1.39
N ASP A 214 -12.73 -4.47 -0.84
CA ASP A 214 -13.76 -4.98 0.08
C ASP A 214 -13.20 -5.09 1.50
N TYR A 215 -13.70 -4.26 2.41
CA TYR A 215 -13.27 -4.24 3.80
C TYR A 215 -13.57 -5.52 4.58
N ASP A 216 -14.66 -6.23 4.27
CA ASP A 216 -14.96 -7.50 4.94
C ASP A 216 -13.97 -8.59 4.49
N ALA A 217 -13.56 -8.56 3.22
CA ALA A 217 -12.54 -9.44 2.68
C ALA A 217 -11.14 -9.11 3.26
N ILE A 218 -10.79 -7.84 3.35
CA ILE A 218 -9.52 -7.36 3.96
C ILE A 218 -9.46 -7.79 5.43
N GLU A 219 -10.51 -7.51 6.23
CA GLU A 219 -10.59 -7.91 7.63
C GLU A 219 -10.42 -9.42 7.80
N SER A 220 -11.13 -10.21 6.99
CA SER A 220 -11.08 -11.67 7.06
C SER A 220 -9.69 -12.21 6.75
N ALA A 221 -9.02 -11.64 5.75
CA ALA A 221 -7.67 -12.04 5.34
C ALA A 221 -6.62 -11.67 6.39
N ILE A 222 -6.72 -10.49 7.01
CA ILE A 222 -5.81 -10.07 8.08
C ILE A 222 -6.03 -10.90 9.36
N LYS A 223 -7.29 -11.24 9.71
CA LYS A 223 -7.56 -12.19 10.79
C LYS A 223 -6.95 -13.57 10.53
N ALA A 224 -6.98 -14.04 9.28
CA ALA A 224 -6.32 -15.29 8.90
C ALA A 224 -4.79 -15.19 9.00
N PHE A 225 -4.19 -14.04 8.66
CA PHE A 225 -2.77 -13.78 8.91
C PHE A 225 -2.43 -13.87 10.40
N HIS A 226 -3.17 -13.19 11.26
CA HIS A 226 -2.93 -13.23 12.71
C HIS A 226 -3.15 -14.62 13.35
N ALA A 227 -3.94 -15.47 12.71
CA ALA A 227 -4.16 -16.85 13.16
C ALA A 227 -3.06 -17.83 12.68
N GLU A 228 -2.26 -17.43 11.67
CA GLU A 228 -1.19 -18.25 11.11
C GLU A 228 0.07 -18.18 12.02
N ASN A 229 0.66 -19.33 12.37
CA ASN A 229 1.77 -19.38 13.30
C ASN A 229 3.04 -20.02 12.73
N ASP A 230 2.99 -20.58 11.54
CA ASP A 230 4.09 -21.36 10.96
C ASP A 230 4.61 -20.83 9.62
N LYS A 231 3.79 -20.08 8.87
CA LYS A 231 4.09 -19.63 7.52
C LYS A 231 3.98 -18.13 7.39
N PRO A 232 4.76 -17.48 6.50
CA PRO A 232 4.44 -16.14 6.05
C PRO A 232 3.12 -16.15 5.28
N THR A 233 2.38 -15.05 5.34
CA THR A 233 1.10 -14.90 4.61
C THR A 233 1.28 -13.96 3.42
N CYS A 234 0.71 -14.34 2.28
CA CYS A 234 0.55 -13.45 1.14
C CYS A 234 -0.94 -13.28 0.83
N ILE A 235 -1.40 -12.05 0.87
CA ILE A 235 -2.75 -11.64 0.50
C ILE A 235 -2.66 -10.99 -0.88
N ILE A 236 -3.14 -11.68 -1.91
CA ILE A 236 -3.23 -11.14 -3.27
C ILE A 236 -4.50 -10.28 -3.32
N LEU A 237 -4.29 -9.01 -3.60
CA LEU A 237 -5.34 -8.01 -3.72
C LEU A 237 -5.72 -7.85 -5.19
N ASP A 238 -6.88 -8.31 -5.61
CA ASP A 238 -7.44 -7.92 -6.91
C ASP A 238 -7.91 -6.47 -6.79
N THR A 239 -7.21 -5.57 -7.48
CA THR A 239 -7.45 -4.12 -7.42
C THR A 239 -7.67 -3.54 -8.81
N ILE A 240 -8.18 -2.31 -8.81
CA ILE A 240 -8.32 -1.47 -10.01
C ILE A 240 -7.27 -0.37 -9.93
N LYS A 241 -6.27 -0.40 -10.81
CA LYS A 241 -5.28 0.69 -10.90
C LYS A 241 -5.98 2.02 -11.14
N GLY A 242 -5.67 3.02 -10.33
CA GLY A 242 -6.32 4.33 -10.44
C GLY A 242 -7.71 4.43 -9.80
N LYS A 243 -8.06 3.50 -8.90
CA LYS A 243 -9.37 3.36 -8.26
C LYS A 243 -9.93 4.67 -7.70
N GLY A 244 -11.19 4.96 -8.08
CA GLY A 244 -11.95 6.10 -7.56
C GLY A 244 -11.86 7.36 -8.41
N VAL A 245 -11.09 7.33 -9.52
CA VAL A 245 -11.00 8.43 -10.49
C VAL A 245 -11.24 7.87 -11.89
N SER A 246 -12.36 8.21 -12.49
CA SER A 246 -12.87 7.56 -13.70
C SER A 246 -11.89 7.59 -14.89
N CYS A 247 -11.17 8.71 -15.07
CA CYS A 247 -10.18 8.83 -16.15
C CYS A 247 -8.86 8.11 -15.84
N MET A 248 -8.66 7.61 -14.61
CA MET A 248 -7.44 6.92 -14.19
C MET A 248 -7.62 5.40 -14.07
N GLU A 249 -8.85 4.93 -13.87
CA GLU A 249 -9.14 3.51 -13.69
C GLU A 249 -8.73 2.69 -14.92
N ASN A 250 -7.92 1.66 -14.69
CA ASN A 250 -7.41 0.73 -15.71
C ASN A 250 -6.66 1.40 -16.88
N ALA A 251 -6.06 2.56 -16.66
CA ALA A 251 -5.33 3.30 -17.67
C ALA A 251 -3.82 3.30 -17.37
N VAL A 252 -3.04 2.69 -18.28
CA VAL A 252 -1.58 2.48 -18.15
C VAL A 252 -0.83 3.80 -17.96
N GLU A 253 -1.25 4.86 -18.63
CA GLU A 253 -0.58 6.17 -18.60
C GLU A 253 -0.46 6.76 -17.18
N TRP A 254 -1.38 6.42 -16.28
CA TRP A 254 -1.37 6.90 -14.90
C TRP A 254 -0.40 6.14 -13.99
N HIS A 255 0.38 5.24 -14.55
CA HIS A 255 1.49 4.66 -13.82
C HIS A 255 2.48 5.73 -13.37
N GLY A 256 2.86 6.67 -14.24
CA GLY A 256 3.90 7.66 -13.96
C GLY A 256 3.57 9.10 -14.37
N LYS A 257 2.31 9.46 -14.55
CA LYS A 257 1.86 10.80 -14.97
C LYS A 257 1.17 11.52 -13.81
N GLY A 258 1.56 12.76 -13.51
CA GLY A 258 0.79 13.66 -12.64
C GLY A 258 -0.39 14.29 -13.41
N PRO A 259 -1.56 14.49 -12.77
CA PRO A 259 -2.69 15.12 -13.44
C PRO A 259 -2.42 16.60 -13.76
N ASN A 260 -2.94 17.07 -14.90
CA ASN A 260 -3.01 18.49 -15.21
C ASN A 260 -4.18 19.16 -14.46
N ASP A 261 -4.39 20.47 -14.66
CA ASP A 261 -5.40 21.23 -13.90
C ASP A 261 -6.84 20.78 -14.19
N GLU A 262 -7.15 20.35 -15.43
CA GLU A 262 -8.46 19.82 -15.81
C GLU A 262 -8.68 18.41 -15.24
N GLU A 263 -7.68 17.51 -15.38
CA GLU A 263 -7.70 16.16 -14.83
C GLU A 263 -7.79 16.18 -13.30
N TYR A 264 -7.09 17.11 -12.65
CA TYR A 264 -7.19 17.37 -11.23
C TYR A 264 -8.59 17.78 -10.79
N ALA A 265 -9.20 18.73 -11.51
CA ALA A 265 -10.54 19.20 -11.19
C ALA A 265 -11.59 18.09 -11.29
N ILE A 266 -11.50 17.24 -12.33
CA ILE A 266 -12.38 16.08 -12.50
C ILE A 266 -12.16 15.08 -11.34
N ALA A 267 -10.92 14.70 -11.06
CA ALA A 267 -10.60 13.74 -10.00
C ALA A 267 -11.11 14.22 -8.63
N MET A 268 -10.87 15.51 -8.29
CA MET A 268 -11.32 16.06 -7.02
C MET A 268 -12.84 16.19 -6.94
N GLN A 269 -13.52 16.48 -8.05
CA GLN A 269 -14.97 16.49 -8.11
C GLN A 269 -15.55 15.09 -7.82
N GLU A 270 -15.03 14.05 -8.45
CA GLU A 270 -15.47 12.67 -8.26
C GLU A 270 -15.21 12.19 -6.82
N LEU A 271 -14.02 12.45 -6.28
CA LEU A 271 -13.67 12.06 -4.91
C LEU A 271 -14.51 12.82 -3.85
N ASN A 272 -14.77 14.13 -4.04
CA ASN A 272 -15.63 14.88 -3.17
C ASN A 272 -17.09 14.39 -3.22
N ALA A 273 -17.60 14.01 -4.40
CA ALA A 273 -18.92 13.43 -4.54
C ALA A 273 -19.02 12.06 -3.84
N ALA A 274 -17.99 11.22 -3.98
CA ALA A 274 -17.91 9.93 -3.28
C ALA A 274 -17.89 10.13 -1.75
N TYR A 275 -17.10 11.09 -1.25
CA TYR A 275 -17.05 11.41 0.17
C TYR A 275 -18.39 11.90 0.70
N ALA A 276 -19.07 12.80 -0.02
CA ALA A 276 -20.39 13.31 0.36
C ALA A 276 -21.45 12.19 0.44
N ALA A 277 -21.39 11.22 -0.48
CA ALA A 277 -22.28 10.05 -0.42
C ALA A 277 -22.05 9.21 0.84
N LEU A 278 -20.77 8.99 1.24
CA LEU A 278 -20.44 8.30 2.49
C LEU A 278 -20.93 9.07 3.74
N GLU A 279 -20.92 10.40 3.71
CA GLU A 279 -21.46 11.22 4.80
C GLU A 279 -23.00 11.13 4.91
N GLU A 280 -23.69 10.94 3.78
CA GLU A 280 -25.13 10.75 3.77
C GLU A 280 -25.54 9.38 4.30
N GLU A 281 -24.77 8.33 4.01
CA GLU A 281 -25.00 6.98 4.53
C GLU A 281 -24.75 6.86 6.05
N ASP A 282 -23.93 7.76 6.62
CA ASP A 282 -23.57 7.77 8.04
C ASP A 282 -24.59 8.51 8.93
N LYS A 283 -25.63 9.11 8.33
CA LYS A 283 -26.72 9.84 9.04
C LYS A 283 -27.89 8.93 9.38
#